data_fad44e15e96b8ba524726e09feccb274
#
_entry.id   fad44e15e96b8ba524726e09feccb274
#
_cell.length_a   1.000
_cell.length_b   1.000
_cell.length_c   1.000
_cell.angle_alpha   90.00
_cell.angle_beta   90.00
_cell.angle_gamma   90.00
#
_symmetry.space_group_name_H-M   'P 1'
#
loop_
_entity.id
_entity.type
_entity.pdbx_description
1 polymer ?
#
loop_
_entity_poly.entity_id
_entity_poly.type
_entity_poly.pdbx_seq_one_letter_code
_entity_poly.pdbx_strand_id
1 'polypeptide(L)'
;MKTIAKPNESGFCSTMQGLLLAACLMFTLTGCSVFMAAKLPDKKNLEVFTPGVPRQVVLAEMGLPASYEDRNGVRYEVYKFKQGYSQEAKISRAVFHGTADLFTWGLWEAVGTPTEYYFSGTDILVLVTYDRDDRVSAVEYFSGGEKAK
;
A
#
# COMPACT_ATOMS: atom_id res chain seq x y z
N MET A 1 12.51 66.67 24.48
CA MET A 1 12.59 65.93 23.20
C MET A 1 12.71 64.45 23.54
N LYS A 2 11.66 63.67 23.32
CA LYS A 2 11.66 62.22 23.60
C LYS A 2 12.04 61.50 22.30
N THR A 3 13.22 60.93 22.23
CA THR A 3 13.68 60.15 21.08
C THR A 3 12.91 58.81 21.07
N ILE A 4 12.05 58.61 20.08
CA ILE A 4 11.32 57.36 19.86
C ILE A 4 12.31 56.35 19.26
N ALA A 5 12.66 55.31 19.99
CA ALA A 5 13.50 54.24 19.49
C ALA A 5 12.77 53.52 18.34
N LYS A 6 13.39 53.41 17.17
CA LYS A 6 12.93 52.69 16.02
C LYS A 6 12.89 51.20 16.34
N PRO A 7 11.79 50.46 16.08
CA PRO A 7 11.78 49.04 16.28
C PRO A 7 12.79 48.34 15.34
N ASN A 8 13.51 47.38 15.89
CA ASN A 8 14.53 46.61 15.17
C ASN A 8 13.83 45.65 14.18
N GLU A 9 13.62 46.11 12.94
CA GLU A 9 12.96 45.35 11.85
C GLU A 9 13.81 44.14 11.39
N SER A 10 15.13 44.18 11.63
CA SER A 10 16.02 43.09 11.19
C SER A 10 15.84 41.78 12.01
N GLY A 11 15.48 41.91 13.30
CA GLY A 11 15.25 40.74 14.17
C GLY A 11 13.94 39.98 13.80
N PHE A 12 12.90 40.73 13.43
CA PHE A 12 11.61 40.15 13.08
C PHE A 12 11.69 39.38 11.74
N CYS A 13 12.40 39.88 10.74
CA CYS A 13 12.60 39.23 9.45
C CYS A 13 13.40 37.92 9.60
N SER A 14 14.44 37.92 10.41
CA SER A 14 15.27 36.72 10.68
C SER A 14 14.49 35.62 11.41
N THR A 15 13.65 35.97 12.38
CA THR A 15 12.81 34.97 13.10
C THR A 15 11.71 34.41 12.20
N MET A 16 11.07 35.22 11.37
CA MET A 16 10.09 34.73 10.39
C MET A 16 10.74 33.79 9.35
N GLN A 17 11.94 34.12 8.88
CA GLN A 17 12.66 33.29 7.92
C GLN A 17 13.09 31.95 8.53
N GLY A 18 13.50 31.94 9.81
CA GLY A 18 13.79 30.73 10.58
C GLY A 18 12.55 29.84 10.79
N LEU A 19 11.40 30.46 11.09
CA LEU A 19 10.12 29.72 11.23
C LEU A 19 9.65 29.11 9.92
N LEU A 20 9.78 29.83 8.80
CA LEU A 20 9.45 29.34 7.47
C LEU A 20 10.35 28.19 7.03
N LEU A 21 11.65 28.27 7.30
CA LEU A 21 12.61 27.19 7.01
C LEU A 21 12.34 25.96 7.87
N ALA A 22 12.03 26.13 9.15
CA ALA A 22 11.65 25.03 10.04
C ALA A 22 10.34 24.38 9.62
N ALA A 23 9.35 25.17 9.22
CA ALA A 23 8.08 24.64 8.70
C ALA A 23 8.28 23.89 7.39
N CYS A 24 9.05 24.39 6.44
CA CYS A 24 9.40 23.69 5.20
C CYS A 24 10.16 22.39 5.48
N LEU A 25 11.08 22.38 6.42
CA LEU A 25 11.84 21.18 6.81
C LEU A 25 10.92 20.13 7.44
N MET A 26 9.95 20.53 8.25
CA MET A 26 8.94 19.63 8.81
C MET A 26 8.04 19.03 7.73
N PHE A 27 7.62 19.79 6.72
CA PHE A 27 6.82 19.29 5.61
C PHE A 27 7.58 18.30 4.72
N THR A 28 8.88 18.38 4.63
CA THR A 28 9.70 17.45 3.83
C THR A 28 10.02 16.14 4.56
N LEU A 29 9.92 16.12 5.89
CA LEU A 29 10.22 14.94 6.71
C LEU A 29 8.98 14.06 6.97
N THR A 30 7.77 14.60 6.80
CA THR A 30 6.54 13.82 6.99
C THR A 30 6.11 13.20 5.67
N GLY A 31 6.25 11.90 5.51
CA GLY A 31 5.58 11.35 4.35
C GLY A 31 5.96 9.96 3.84
N CYS A 32 7.12 9.40 4.12
CA CYS A 32 7.47 8.10 3.53
C CYS A 32 6.58 6.98 4.05
N SER A 33 6.40 6.84 5.35
CA SER A 33 5.57 5.79 5.95
C SER A 33 4.08 6.00 5.65
N VAL A 34 3.59 7.25 5.72
CA VAL A 34 2.22 7.62 5.33
C VAL A 34 1.95 7.30 3.87
N PHE A 35 2.87 7.69 2.98
CA PHE A 35 2.75 7.41 1.55
C PHE A 35 2.81 5.90 1.26
N MET A 36 3.70 5.16 1.91
CA MET A 36 3.79 3.71 1.76
C MET A 36 2.52 3.01 2.23
N ALA A 37 1.97 3.39 3.38
CA ALA A 37 0.71 2.84 3.89
C ALA A 37 -0.47 3.12 2.94
N ALA A 38 -0.54 4.32 2.36
CA ALA A 38 -1.56 4.68 1.39
C ALA A 38 -1.42 3.95 0.04
N LYS A 39 -0.20 3.55 -0.32
CA LYS A 39 0.12 2.85 -1.58
C LYS A 39 0.17 1.33 -1.44
N LEU A 40 -0.19 0.77 -0.29
CA LEU A 40 -0.30 -0.68 -0.12
C LEU A 40 -1.22 -1.29 -1.19
N PRO A 41 -0.96 -2.53 -1.64
CA PRO A 41 -1.81 -3.22 -2.59
C PRO A 41 -3.25 -3.30 -2.11
N ASP A 42 -4.20 -3.30 -3.05
CA ASP A 42 -5.61 -3.47 -2.74
C ASP A 42 -5.91 -4.92 -2.35
N LYS A 43 -6.88 -5.08 -1.45
CA LYS A 43 -7.42 -6.39 -1.12
C LYS A 43 -8.18 -6.92 -2.34
N LYS A 44 -7.72 -8.05 -2.88
CA LYS A 44 -8.41 -8.76 -3.95
C LYS A 44 -9.57 -9.58 -3.41
N ASN A 45 -10.66 -9.62 -4.18
CA ASN A 45 -11.81 -10.46 -3.85
C ASN A 45 -11.53 -11.91 -4.25
N LEU A 46 -11.25 -12.77 -3.28
CA LEU A 46 -10.95 -14.18 -3.51
C LEU A 46 -12.20 -15.03 -3.76
N GLU A 47 -13.41 -14.50 -3.53
CA GLU A 47 -14.67 -15.19 -3.80
C GLU A 47 -14.87 -15.50 -5.28
N VAL A 48 -14.18 -14.77 -6.17
CA VAL A 48 -14.21 -15.04 -7.62
C VAL A 48 -13.63 -16.41 -7.98
N PHE A 49 -12.87 -17.04 -7.08
CA PHE A 49 -12.36 -18.40 -7.27
C PHE A 49 -13.30 -19.49 -6.74
N THR A 50 -14.54 -19.15 -6.38
CA THR A 50 -15.52 -20.14 -5.98
C THR A 50 -15.99 -20.99 -7.16
N PRO A 51 -16.13 -22.32 -7.03
CA PRO A 51 -16.63 -23.20 -8.09
C PRO A 51 -17.96 -22.70 -8.66
N GLY A 52 -18.08 -22.72 -10.00
CA GLY A 52 -19.24 -22.24 -10.76
C GLY A 52 -19.14 -20.78 -11.22
N VAL A 53 -18.20 -19.98 -10.70
CA VAL A 53 -18.00 -18.60 -11.13
C VAL A 53 -17.47 -18.57 -12.58
N PRO A 54 -18.05 -17.75 -13.48
CA PRO A 54 -17.56 -17.60 -14.84
C PRO A 54 -16.13 -17.04 -14.89
N ARG A 55 -15.29 -17.55 -15.78
CA ARG A 55 -13.92 -17.11 -16.01
C ARG A 55 -13.81 -15.59 -16.22
N GLN A 56 -14.79 -14.99 -16.90
CA GLN A 56 -14.80 -13.53 -17.15
C GLN A 56 -14.82 -12.72 -15.86
N VAL A 57 -15.49 -13.20 -14.81
CA VAL A 57 -15.53 -12.54 -13.49
C VAL A 57 -14.16 -12.63 -12.83
N VAL A 58 -13.49 -13.78 -12.96
CA VAL A 58 -12.10 -13.97 -12.46
C VAL A 58 -11.15 -13.01 -13.18
N LEU A 59 -11.23 -12.91 -14.51
CA LEU A 59 -10.41 -12.00 -15.30
C LEU A 59 -10.66 -10.52 -14.96
N ALA A 60 -11.91 -10.14 -14.68
CA ALA A 60 -12.25 -8.76 -14.31
C ALA A 60 -11.62 -8.34 -12.97
N GLU A 61 -11.55 -9.26 -12.00
CA GLU A 61 -10.97 -8.98 -10.67
C GLU A 61 -9.45 -9.16 -10.64
N MET A 62 -8.95 -10.26 -11.23
CA MET A 62 -7.55 -10.64 -11.10
C MET A 62 -6.67 -10.11 -12.24
N GLY A 63 -7.28 -9.80 -13.39
CA GLY A 63 -6.56 -9.49 -14.62
C GLY A 63 -6.18 -10.77 -15.40
N LEU A 64 -5.19 -10.64 -16.28
CA LEU A 64 -4.72 -11.78 -17.07
C LEU A 64 -3.94 -12.78 -16.21
N PRO A 65 -4.07 -14.09 -16.47
CA PRO A 65 -3.29 -15.11 -15.79
C PRO A 65 -1.79 -14.97 -16.13
N ALA A 66 -0.93 -15.33 -15.20
CA ALA A 66 0.52 -15.38 -15.41
C ALA A 66 0.92 -16.48 -16.42
N SER A 67 0.18 -17.58 -16.43
CA SER A 67 0.29 -18.65 -17.42
C SER A 67 -1.03 -19.37 -17.56
N TYR A 68 -1.23 -20.01 -18.71
CA TYR A 68 -2.39 -20.88 -18.94
C TYR A 68 -2.01 -22.10 -19.78
N GLU A 69 -2.77 -23.16 -19.63
CA GLU A 69 -2.63 -24.37 -20.41
C GLU A 69 -4.00 -25.00 -20.67
N ASP A 70 -4.23 -25.47 -21.90
CA ASP A 70 -5.43 -26.21 -22.27
C ASP A 70 -5.07 -27.67 -22.45
N ARG A 71 -5.69 -28.57 -21.68
CA ARG A 71 -5.50 -30.03 -21.78
C ARG A 71 -6.87 -30.72 -21.94
N ASN A 72 -7.10 -31.38 -23.06
CA ASN A 72 -8.32 -32.16 -23.31
C ASN A 72 -9.63 -31.36 -23.11
N GLY A 73 -9.63 -30.06 -23.43
CA GLY A 73 -10.78 -29.17 -23.25
C GLY A 73 -11.02 -28.71 -21.80
N VAL A 74 -10.05 -28.91 -20.93
CA VAL A 74 -10.00 -28.36 -19.60
C VAL A 74 -8.91 -27.31 -19.57
N ARG A 75 -9.25 -26.11 -19.10
CA ARG A 75 -8.33 -24.99 -19.01
C ARG A 75 -7.77 -24.85 -17.61
N TYR A 76 -6.47 -24.69 -17.53
CA TYR A 76 -5.70 -24.43 -16.31
C TYR A 76 -5.08 -23.05 -16.39
N GLU A 77 -5.34 -22.18 -15.43
CA GLU A 77 -4.79 -20.83 -15.37
C GLU A 77 -4.11 -20.58 -14.02
N VAL A 78 -2.91 -20.00 -14.08
CA VAL A 78 -2.17 -19.62 -12.90
C VAL A 78 -2.26 -18.11 -12.71
N TYR A 79 -2.79 -17.70 -11.58
CA TYR A 79 -2.83 -16.30 -11.17
C TYR A 79 -1.78 -16.04 -10.09
N LYS A 80 -0.99 -14.99 -10.33
CA LYS A 80 -0.02 -14.50 -9.35
C LYS A 80 -0.39 -13.07 -8.99
N PHE A 81 -0.71 -12.83 -7.74
CA PHE A 81 -1.07 -11.49 -7.27
C PHE A 81 -0.63 -11.27 -5.82
N LYS A 82 -0.59 -10.02 -5.44
CA LYS A 82 -0.33 -9.62 -4.07
C LYS A 82 -1.66 -9.36 -3.37
N GLN A 83 -1.95 -10.15 -2.33
CA GLN A 83 -3.08 -9.89 -1.47
C GLN A 83 -2.75 -8.76 -0.53
N GLY A 84 -3.44 -7.67 -0.69
CA GLY A 84 -3.23 -6.45 0.07
C GLY A 84 -4.28 -6.24 1.16
N TYR A 85 -4.52 -4.97 1.45
CA TYR A 85 -5.34 -4.52 2.57
C TYR A 85 -6.58 -3.77 2.09
N SER A 86 -7.63 -3.77 2.90
CA SER A 86 -8.83 -2.98 2.64
C SER A 86 -8.50 -1.48 2.68
N GLN A 87 -9.32 -0.66 2.06
CA GLN A 87 -9.12 0.80 2.04
C GLN A 87 -9.14 1.38 3.46
N GLU A 88 -10.01 0.87 4.33
CA GLU A 88 -10.10 1.29 5.73
C GLU A 88 -8.80 0.99 6.49
N ALA A 89 -8.21 -0.19 6.26
CA ALA A 89 -6.94 -0.58 6.87
C ALA A 89 -5.80 0.32 6.38
N LYS A 90 -5.75 0.66 5.09
CA LYS A 90 -4.75 1.58 4.54
C LYS A 90 -4.88 2.99 5.11
N ILE A 91 -6.10 3.51 5.17
CA ILE A 91 -6.37 4.85 5.71
C ILE A 91 -6.01 4.90 7.19
N SER A 92 -6.43 3.92 7.99
CA SER A 92 -6.13 3.89 9.43
C SER A 92 -4.62 3.83 9.71
N ARG A 93 -3.87 3.07 8.91
CA ARG A 93 -2.40 3.01 9.00
C ARG A 93 -1.75 4.32 8.60
N ALA A 94 -2.19 4.94 7.49
CA ALA A 94 -1.68 6.23 7.05
C ALA A 94 -1.93 7.33 8.09
N VAL A 95 -3.12 7.36 8.69
CA VAL A 95 -3.47 8.29 9.77
C VAL A 95 -2.63 8.02 11.01
N PHE A 96 -2.43 6.76 11.38
CA PHE A 96 -1.59 6.38 12.50
C PHE A 96 -0.14 6.88 12.32
N HIS A 97 0.48 6.61 11.16
CA HIS A 97 1.84 7.08 10.88
C HIS A 97 1.94 8.60 10.86
N GLY A 98 1.00 9.29 10.20
CA GLY A 98 0.97 10.75 10.18
C GLY A 98 0.82 11.37 11.56
N THR A 99 0.01 10.75 12.43
CA THR A 99 -0.16 11.21 13.82
C THR A 99 1.12 10.95 14.62
N ALA A 100 1.71 9.75 14.48
CA ALA A 100 2.95 9.40 15.17
C ALA A 100 4.11 10.32 14.77
N ASP A 101 4.24 10.66 13.48
CA ASP A 101 5.23 11.60 12.97
C ASP A 101 5.06 13.01 13.58
N LEU A 102 3.82 13.48 13.69
CA LEU A 102 3.52 14.77 14.29
C LEU A 102 3.95 14.82 15.76
N PHE A 103 3.65 13.76 16.54
CA PHE A 103 4.01 13.71 17.97
C PHE A 103 5.50 13.46 18.22
N THR A 104 6.21 12.80 17.30
CA THR A 104 7.62 12.47 17.44
C THR A 104 8.54 13.39 16.64
N TRP A 105 8.01 14.47 16.05
CA TRP A 105 8.76 15.43 15.22
C TRP A 105 9.50 14.75 14.06
N GLY A 106 8.86 13.72 13.46
CA GLY A 106 9.39 12.96 12.32
C GLY A 106 10.36 11.83 12.72
N LEU A 107 10.70 11.64 14.00
CA LEU A 107 11.54 10.51 14.42
C LEU A 107 10.87 9.15 14.21
N TRP A 108 9.54 9.13 14.10
CA TRP A 108 8.78 7.92 13.82
C TRP A 108 9.15 7.27 12.49
N GLU A 109 9.59 8.04 11.50
CA GLU A 109 10.00 7.52 10.18
C GLU A 109 11.10 6.46 10.25
N ALA A 110 11.99 6.54 11.23
CA ALA A 110 13.04 5.53 11.44
C ALA A 110 12.47 4.13 11.76
N VAL A 111 11.25 4.07 12.29
CA VAL A 111 10.55 2.82 12.64
C VAL A 111 9.39 2.56 11.67
N GLY A 112 8.64 3.59 11.32
CA GLY A 112 7.44 3.51 10.47
C GLY A 112 7.75 3.00 9.08
N THR A 113 8.76 3.55 8.42
CA THR A 113 9.15 3.15 7.06
C THR A 113 9.60 1.68 6.96
N PRO A 114 10.51 1.16 7.81
CA PRO A 114 10.83 -0.27 7.81
C PRO A 114 9.63 -1.16 8.12
N THR A 115 8.74 -0.73 9.02
CA THR A 115 7.54 -1.49 9.38
C THR A 115 6.61 -1.65 8.18
N GLU A 116 6.34 -0.58 7.41
CA GLU A 116 5.51 -0.64 6.20
C GLU A 116 6.10 -1.54 5.11
N TYR A 117 7.42 -1.64 5.02
CA TYR A 117 8.05 -2.57 4.10
C TYR A 117 7.68 -4.04 4.41
N TYR A 118 7.62 -4.43 5.68
CA TYR A 118 7.19 -5.78 6.09
C TYR A 118 5.70 -6.05 5.82
N PHE A 119 4.87 -5.02 5.82
CA PHE A 119 3.43 -5.11 5.56
C PHE A 119 3.05 -4.91 4.09
N SER A 120 3.97 -5.11 3.15
CA SER A 120 3.75 -4.90 1.71
C SER A 120 2.74 -5.86 1.05
N GLY A 121 2.01 -6.66 1.83
CA GLY A 121 1.05 -7.66 1.36
C GLY A 121 1.68 -9.04 1.17
N THR A 122 0.83 -10.05 0.94
CA THR A 122 1.24 -11.44 0.78
C THR A 122 1.18 -11.84 -0.68
N ASP A 123 2.27 -12.39 -1.23
CA ASP A 123 2.27 -12.96 -2.57
C ASP A 123 1.50 -14.28 -2.56
N ILE A 124 0.49 -14.38 -3.42
CA ILE A 124 -0.36 -15.55 -3.58
C ILE A 124 -0.24 -16.05 -5.02
N LEU A 125 -0.11 -17.35 -5.15
CA LEU A 125 -0.18 -18.07 -6.40
C LEU A 125 -1.40 -18.99 -6.34
N VAL A 126 -2.27 -18.93 -7.33
CA VAL A 126 -3.49 -19.73 -7.41
C VAL A 126 -3.53 -20.43 -8.75
N LEU A 127 -3.71 -21.74 -8.74
CA LEU A 127 -4.06 -22.52 -9.93
C LEU A 127 -5.59 -22.68 -9.98
N VAL A 128 -6.19 -22.19 -11.04
CA VAL A 128 -7.62 -22.29 -11.29
C VAL A 128 -7.85 -23.24 -12.47
N THR A 129 -8.70 -24.23 -12.27
CA THR A 129 -9.15 -25.14 -13.32
C THR A 129 -10.54 -24.73 -13.76
N TYR A 130 -10.77 -24.64 -15.07
CA TYR A 130 -12.07 -24.32 -15.66
C TYR A 130 -12.65 -25.54 -16.35
N ASP A 131 -13.96 -25.67 -16.26
CA ASP A 131 -14.71 -26.67 -17.03
C ASP A 131 -14.92 -26.24 -18.49
N ARG A 132 -15.69 -27.05 -19.25
CA ARG A 132 -15.98 -26.78 -20.65
C ARG A 132 -16.88 -25.57 -20.90
N ASP A 133 -17.57 -25.12 -19.86
CA ASP A 133 -18.45 -23.94 -19.88
C ASP A 133 -17.72 -22.67 -19.38
N ASP A 134 -16.38 -22.70 -19.33
CA ASP A 134 -15.53 -21.61 -18.83
C ASP A 134 -15.92 -21.17 -17.40
N ARG A 135 -16.27 -22.13 -16.54
CA ARG A 135 -16.54 -21.89 -15.12
C ARG A 135 -15.48 -22.53 -14.25
N VAL A 136 -15.19 -21.87 -13.13
CA VAL A 136 -14.28 -22.41 -12.12
C VAL A 136 -14.79 -23.78 -11.66
N SER A 137 -13.97 -24.82 -11.81
CA SER A 137 -14.26 -26.17 -11.35
C SER A 137 -13.44 -26.59 -10.14
N ALA A 138 -12.15 -26.18 -10.09
CA ALA A 138 -11.28 -26.44 -8.96
C ALA A 138 -10.28 -25.29 -8.77
N VAL A 139 -9.80 -25.12 -7.53
CA VAL A 139 -8.85 -24.09 -7.16
C VAL A 139 -7.83 -24.65 -6.18
N GLU A 140 -6.56 -24.41 -6.47
CA GLU A 140 -5.44 -24.76 -5.59
C GLU A 140 -4.65 -23.51 -5.24
N TYR A 141 -4.46 -23.25 -3.93
CA TYR A 141 -3.70 -22.12 -3.43
C TYR A 141 -2.28 -22.55 -3.08
N PHE A 142 -1.32 -21.83 -3.63
CA PHE A 142 0.08 -21.98 -3.27
C PHE A 142 0.49 -20.70 -2.52
N SER A 143 0.66 -20.78 -1.23
CA SER A 143 1.24 -19.69 -0.44
C SER A 143 2.70 -19.54 -0.85
N GLY A 144 2.98 -18.44 -1.55
CA GLY A 144 4.33 -18.13 -2.00
C GLY A 144 5.23 -17.76 -0.84
N GLY A 145 6.00 -18.71 -0.37
CA GLY A 145 7.23 -18.43 0.34
C GLY A 145 7.16 -18.41 1.85
N GLU A 146 7.32 -19.54 2.40
CA GLU A 146 8.32 -19.70 3.45
C GLU A 146 9.61 -18.98 3.00
N LYS A 147 9.90 -17.82 3.60
CA LYS A 147 11.25 -17.25 3.50
C LYS A 147 12.19 -18.28 4.10
N ALA A 148 12.90 -18.99 3.24
CA ALA A 148 14.02 -19.79 3.67
C ALA A 148 14.89 -18.92 4.60
N LYS A 149 15.17 -19.48 5.72
CA LYS A 149 16.02 -19.00 6.81
C LYS A 149 17.39 -18.58 6.31
#